data_982b600ee9c0b1f341ee12c23d6b720f
#
_entry.id   982b600ee9c0b1f341ee12c23d6b720f
#
_cell.length_a   1.000
_cell.length_b   1.000
_cell.length_c   1.000
_cell.angle_alpha   90.00
_cell.angle_beta   90.00
_cell.angle_gamma   90.00
#
_symmetry.space_group_name_H-M   'P 1'
#
loop_
_entity.id
_entity.type
_entity.pdbx_description
1 polymer ?
#
loop_
_entity_poly.entity_id
_entity_poly.type
_entity_poly.pdbx_seq_one_letter_code
_entity_poly.pdbx_strand_id
1 'polypeptide(L)'
;MFFWRGVGEVSAEAAETARRILVLREEHRSLITKHLGRAAGNGHRVLERLYIRPIVSVSDVRAIIGTSYPAANELVKKLVEHKVLTEMTGHRRHRLFLYEPYFRLFDENES
;
A
#
# COMPACT_ATOMS: atom_id res chain seq x y z
N MET A 1 -15.88 34.93 4.79
CA MET A 1 -14.47 34.99 4.41
C MET A 1 -13.53 34.27 5.31
N PHE A 2 -13.63 34.42 6.61
CA PHE A 2 -12.78 33.62 7.48
C PHE A 2 -13.14 32.14 7.47
N PHE A 3 -14.36 31.81 7.10
CA PHE A 3 -14.73 30.43 6.84
C PHE A 3 -13.83 29.84 5.76
N TRP A 4 -13.51 30.63 4.76
CA TRP A 4 -12.60 30.24 3.70
C TRP A 4 -11.20 29.96 4.23
N ARG A 5 -10.73 30.74 5.19
CA ARG A 5 -9.40 30.51 5.77
C ARG A 5 -9.31 29.16 6.44
N GLY A 6 -10.29 28.82 7.26
CA GLY A 6 -10.33 27.55 7.93
C GLY A 6 -10.33 26.38 6.95
N VAL A 7 -11.17 26.50 5.93
CA VAL A 7 -11.22 25.50 4.87
C VAL A 7 -9.91 25.46 4.11
N GLY A 8 -9.31 26.63 3.86
CA GLY A 8 -8.05 26.72 3.16
C GLY A 8 -6.92 26.02 3.89
N GLU A 9 -6.84 26.19 5.20
CA GLU A 9 -5.81 25.54 6.01
C GLU A 9 -5.97 24.03 6.01
N VAL A 10 -7.19 23.56 6.22
CA VAL A 10 -7.48 22.12 6.18
C VAL A 10 -7.19 21.57 4.79
N SER A 11 -7.58 22.30 3.76
CA SER A 11 -7.34 21.89 2.38
C SER A 11 -5.85 21.82 2.05
N ALA A 12 -5.05 22.72 2.63
CA ALA A 12 -3.60 22.71 2.40
C ALA A 12 -2.97 21.44 2.99
N GLU A 13 -3.35 21.07 4.20
CA GLU A 13 -2.87 19.84 4.82
C GLU A 13 -3.33 18.60 4.06
N ALA A 14 -4.60 18.60 3.67
CA ALA A 14 -5.17 17.49 2.89
C ALA A 14 -4.49 17.39 1.53
N ALA A 15 -4.20 18.53 0.89
CA ALA A 15 -3.51 18.55 -0.39
C ALA A 15 -2.09 18.03 -0.28
N GLU A 16 -1.39 18.35 0.80
CA GLU A 16 -0.04 17.84 1.03
C GLU A 16 -0.04 16.34 1.22
N THR A 17 -0.97 15.82 2.03
CA THR A 17 -1.09 14.39 2.25
C THR A 17 -1.44 13.68 0.93
N ALA A 18 -2.38 14.24 0.17
CA ALA A 18 -2.75 13.67 -1.13
C ALA A 18 -1.56 13.64 -2.08
N ARG A 19 -0.76 14.69 -2.08
CA ARG A 19 0.44 14.75 -2.92
C ARG A 19 1.43 13.65 -2.55
N ARG A 20 1.66 13.45 -1.26
CA ARG A 20 2.55 12.40 -0.77
C ARG A 20 2.05 11.01 -1.15
N ILE A 21 0.74 10.81 -1.08
CA ILE A 21 0.14 9.55 -1.49
C ILE A 21 0.37 9.31 -2.99
N LEU A 22 0.19 10.34 -3.81
CA LEU A 22 0.40 10.22 -5.25
C LEU A 22 1.86 9.92 -5.58
N VAL A 23 2.79 10.56 -4.90
CA VAL A 23 4.21 10.28 -5.09
C VAL A 23 4.53 8.84 -4.72
N LEU A 24 4.05 8.39 -3.56
CA LEU A 24 4.25 7.03 -3.10
C LEU A 24 3.66 6.03 -4.09
N ARG A 25 2.47 6.30 -4.58
CA ARG A 25 1.78 5.45 -5.55
C ARG A 25 2.59 5.30 -6.83
N GLU A 26 3.10 6.41 -7.35
CA GLU A 26 3.92 6.39 -8.56
C GLU A 26 5.22 5.63 -8.35
N GLU A 27 5.88 5.82 -7.22
CA GLU A 27 7.09 5.10 -6.88
C GLU A 27 6.85 3.59 -6.85
N HIS A 28 5.79 3.16 -6.17
CA HIS A 28 5.50 1.74 -6.04
C HIS A 28 4.97 1.13 -7.33
N ARG A 29 4.18 1.87 -8.12
CA ARG A 29 3.75 1.39 -9.43
C ARG A 29 4.96 1.16 -10.35
N SER A 30 5.88 2.10 -10.35
CA SER A 30 7.10 1.99 -11.12
C SER A 30 7.93 0.80 -10.67
N LEU A 31 8.08 0.63 -9.36
CA LEU A 31 8.83 -0.47 -8.78
C LEU A 31 8.21 -1.82 -9.17
N ILE A 32 6.89 -1.94 -9.06
CA ILE A 32 6.18 -3.17 -9.41
C ILE A 32 6.34 -3.49 -10.89
N THR A 33 6.14 -2.50 -11.74
CA THR A 33 6.28 -2.66 -13.19
C THR A 33 7.70 -3.12 -13.54
N LYS A 34 8.70 -2.55 -12.87
CA LYS A 34 10.09 -2.78 -13.17
C LYS A 34 10.60 -4.13 -12.66
N HIS A 35 10.16 -4.53 -11.47
CA HIS A 35 10.77 -5.66 -10.75
C HIS A 35 9.91 -6.92 -10.66
N LEU A 36 8.61 -6.83 -10.85
CA LEU A 36 7.75 -7.99 -10.69
C LEU A 36 7.47 -8.75 -11.99
N GLY A 37 7.86 -8.22 -13.14
CA GLY A 37 7.71 -8.90 -14.40
C GLY A 37 6.27 -9.37 -14.67
N ARG A 38 6.08 -10.68 -14.80
CA ARG A 38 4.75 -11.25 -15.07
C ARG A 38 3.75 -11.01 -13.95
N ALA A 39 4.24 -10.85 -12.73
CA ALA A 39 3.39 -10.61 -11.58
C ALA A 39 3.02 -9.14 -11.42
N ALA A 40 3.52 -8.25 -12.29
CA ALA A 40 3.29 -6.81 -12.16
C ALA A 40 1.79 -6.46 -12.18
N GLY A 41 1.02 -7.06 -13.08
CA GLY A 41 -0.42 -6.81 -13.15
C GLY A 41 -1.13 -7.13 -11.84
N ASN A 42 -0.81 -8.29 -11.27
CA ASN A 42 -1.37 -8.70 -9.98
C ASN A 42 -0.84 -7.82 -8.86
N GLY A 43 0.44 -7.44 -8.93
CA GLY A 43 1.03 -6.52 -7.97
C GLY A 43 0.30 -5.19 -7.92
N HIS A 44 -0.07 -4.66 -9.09
CA HIS A 44 -0.85 -3.42 -9.17
C HIS A 44 -2.24 -3.57 -8.58
N ARG A 45 -2.88 -4.71 -8.75
CA ARG A 45 -4.19 -4.98 -8.14
C ARG A 45 -4.11 -4.96 -6.63
N VAL A 46 -3.08 -5.60 -6.08
CA VAL A 46 -2.86 -5.61 -4.63
C VAL A 46 -2.58 -4.20 -4.13
N LEU A 47 -1.74 -3.46 -4.84
CA LEU A 47 -1.39 -2.09 -4.47
C LEU A 47 -2.65 -1.21 -4.39
N GLU A 48 -3.52 -1.28 -5.39
CA GLU A 48 -4.77 -0.51 -5.39
C GLU A 48 -5.63 -0.83 -4.17
N ARG A 49 -5.71 -2.12 -3.82
CA ARG A 49 -6.48 -2.55 -2.66
C ARG A 49 -5.87 -2.03 -1.35
N LEU A 50 -4.55 -1.91 -1.29
CA LEU A 50 -3.85 -1.42 -0.10
C LEU A 50 -4.17 0.04 0.21
N TYR A 51 -4.55 0.84 -0.77
CA TYR A 51 -4.99 2.21 -0.52
C TYR A 51 -6.36 2.28 0.14
N ILE A 52 -7.14 1.21 0.02
CA ILE A 52 -8.44 1.11 0.68
C ILE A 52 -8.25 0.58 2.10
N ARG A 53 -7.44 -0.47 2.24
CA ARG A 53 -7.14 -1.07 3.52
C ARG A 53 -5.68 -1.52 3.51
N PRO A 54 -4.80 -0.85 4.26
CA PRO A 54 -3.35 -1.06 4.16
C PRO A 54 -2.83 -2.31 4.88
N ILE A 55 -3.69 -3.25 5.17
CA ILE A 55 -3.31 -4.50 5.80
C ILE A 55 -3.90 -5.66 4.99
N VAL A 56 -3.09 -6.65 4.66
CA VAL A 56 -3.54 -7.84 3.92
C VAL A 56 -2.91 -9.11 4.48
N SER A 57 -3.63 -10.21 4.33
CA SER A 57 -3.09 -11.56 4.53
C SER A 57 -2.81 -12.17 3.16
N VAL A 58 -2.14 -13.33 3.13
CA VAL A 58 -1.94 -14.06 1.87
C VAL A 58 -3.30 -14.48 1.28
N SER A 59 -4.25 -14.86 2.14
CA SER A 59 -5.60 -15.19 1.71
C SER A 59 -6.31 -14.03 1.03
N ASP A 60 -6.12 -12.82 1.57
CA ASP A 60 -6.68 -11.62 0.97
C ASP A 60 -6.09 -11.39 -0.42
N VAL A 61 -4.78 -11.53 -0.55
CA VAL A 61 -4.10 -11.37 -1.83
C VAL A 61 -4.60 -12.41 -2.83
N ARG A 62 -4.75 -13.64 -2.39
CA ARG A 62 -5.31 -14.70 -3.23
C ARG A 62 -6.67 -14.33 -3.79
N ALA A 63 -7.53 -13.79 -2.95
CA ALA A 63 -8.87 -13.36 -3.37
C ALA A 63 -8.81 -12.19 -4.35
N ILE A 64 -7.90 -11.25 -4.10
CA ILE A 64 -7.75 -10.06 -4.95
C ILE A 64 -7.31 -10.45 -6.36
N ILE A 65 -6.32 -11.33 -6.47
CA ILE A 65 -5.73 -11.67 -7.76
C ILE A 65 -6.38 -12.89 -8.41
N GLY A 66 -7.25 -13.60 -7.69
CA GLY A 66 -8.02 -14.71 -8.24
C GLY A 66 -7.19 -15.90 -8.69
N THR A 67 -6.12 -16.22 -7.96
CA THR A 67 -5.21 -17.29 -8.33
C THR A 67 -4.95 -18.24 -7.14
N SER A 68 -3.94 -19.09 -7.25
CA SER A 68 -3.63 -20.07 -6.23
C SER A 68 -2.97 -19.46 -5.01
N TYR A 69 -3.03 -20.15 -3.88
CA TYR A 69 -2.36 -19.74 -2.66
C TYR A 69 -0.84 -19.62 -2.84
N PRO A 70 -0.17 -20.60 -3.46
CA PRO A 70 1.28 -20.46 -3.70
C PRO A 70 1.65 -19.21 -4.51
N ALA A 71 0.86 -18.87 -5.53
CA ALA A 71 1.12 -17.68 -6.33
C ALA A 71 0.93 -16.41 -5.50
N ALA A 72 -0.11 -16.37 -4.67
CA ALA A 72 -0.36 -15.24 -3.77
C ALA A 72 0.78 -15.09 -2.77
N ASN A 73 1.24 -16.19 -2.21
CA ASN A 73 2.36 -16.17 -1.26
C ASN A 73 3.64 -15.66 -1.91
N GLU A 74 3.92 -16.08 -3.15
CA GLU A 74 5.08 -15.59 -3.89
C GLU A 74 5.01 -14.09 -4.14
N LEU A 75 3.82 -13.59 -4.50
CA LEU A 75 3.63 -12.17 -4.72
C LEU A 75 3.87 -11.38 -3.44
N VAL A 76 3.32 -11.84 -2.33
CA VAL A 76 3.53 -11.20 -1.02
C VAL A 76 5.02 -11.17 -0.68
N LYS A 77 5.73 -12.28 -0.90
CA LYS A 77 7.17 -12.34 -0.67
C LYS A 77 7.92 -11.27 -1.47
N LYS A 78 7.58 -11.13 -2.75
CA LYS A 78 8.22 -10.11 -3.59
C LYS A 78 7.94 -8.71 -3.08
N LEU A 79 6.72 -8.44 -2.66
CA LEU A 79 6.37 -7.14 -2.10
C LEU A 79 7.11 -6.86 -0.80
N VAL A 80 7.33 -7.86 0.02
CA VAL A 80 8.14 -7.73 1.24
C VAL A 80 9.61 -7.47 0.89
N GLU A 81 10.14 -8.20 -0.07
CA GLU A 81 11.53 -8.01 -0.51
C GLU A 81 11.79 -6.58 -0.99
N HIS A 82 10.82 -6.00 -1.67
CA HIS A 82 10.94 -4.63 -2.18
C HIS A 82 10.44 -3.59 -1.19
N LYS A 83 10.18 -3.99 0.04
CA LYS A 83 9.80 -3.10 1.15
C LYS A 83 8.48 -2.38 0.92
N VAL A 84 7.63 -2.91 0.07
CA VAL A 84 6.25 -2.42 -0.07
C VAL A 84 5.42 -2.91 1.11
N LEU A 85 5.58 -4.16 1.49
CA LEU A 85 4.88 -4.75 2.62
C LEU A 85 5.85 -5.13 3.73
N THR A 86 5.37 -5.04 4.97
CA THR A 86 6.11 -5.45 6.16
C THR A 86 5.25 -6.43 6.95
N GLU A 87 5.82 -7.55 7.32
CA GLU A 87 5.08 -8.53 8.12
C GLU A 87 4.85 -8.00 9.52
N MET A 88 3.61 -8.09 10.00
CA MET A 88 3.23 -7.55 11.30
C MET A 88 3.26 -8.57 12.42
N THR A 89 2.87 -9.81 12.13
CA THR A 89 2.52 -10.78 13.16
C THR A 89 3.62 -11.73 13.56
N GLY A 90 4.51 -12.07 12.67
CA GLY A 90 5.54 -13.06 12.94
C GLY A 90 5.04 -14.49 13.13
N HIS A 91 3.75 -14.73 12.89
CA HIS A 91 3.15 -16.07 13.02
C HIS A 91 3.39 -16.89 11.76
N ARG A 92 3.36 -18.22 11.89
CA ARG A 92 3.48 -19.11 10.74
C ARG A 92 2.20 -19.19 9.93
N ARG A 93 1.05 -18.98 10.60
CA ARG A 93 -0.27 -19.00 9.95
C ARG A 93 -0.95 -17.66 10.13
N HIS A 94 -1.83 -17.34 9.20
CA HIS A 94 -2.61 -16.08 9.24
C HIS A 94 -1.72 -14.86 9.38
N ARG A 95 -0.63 -14.88 8.63
CA ARG A 95 0.33 -13.75 8.64
C ARG A 95 -0.32 -12.52 8.04
N LEU A 96 -0.13 -11.40 8.71
CA LEU A 96 -0.64 -10.11 8.26
C LEU A 96 0.52 -9.25 7.80
N PHE A 97 0.29 -8.49 6.75
CA PHE A 97 1.30 -7.63 6.14
C PHE A 97 0.76 -6.21 6.06
N LEU A 98 1.56 -5.26 6.47
CA LEU A 98 1.22 -3.85 6.52
C LEU A 98 1.88 -3.11 5.36
N TYR A 99 1.11 -2.25 4.69
CA TYR A 99 1.64 -1.31 3.72
C TYR A 99 2.24 -0.13 4.49
N GLU A 100 3.40 -0.35 5.08
CA GLU A 100 4.03 0.57 6.02
C GLU A 100 4.31 1.96 5.44
N PRO A 101 4.84 2.10 4.21
CA PRO A 101 5.11 3.42 3.67
C PRO A 101 3.87 4.31 3.60
N TYR A 102 2.72 3.72 3.28
CA TYR A 102 1.46 4.45 3.25
C TYR A 102 1.01 4.84 4.65
N PHE A 103 1.12 3.91 5.57
CA PHE A 103 0.74 4.13 6.97
C PHE A 103 1.60 5.23 7.60
N ARG A 104 2.88 5.28 7.28
CA ARG A 104 3.79 6.30 7.79
C ARG A 104 3.40 7.72 7.40
N LEU A 105 2.77 7.89 6.26
CA LEU A 105 2.34 9.22 5.81
C LEU A 105 1.38 9.85 6.81
N PHE A 106 0.50 9.05 7.39
CA PHE A 106 -0.46 9.53 8.38
C PHE A 106 0.18 9.76 9.73
N ASP A 107 1.11 8.91 10.11
CA ASP A 107 1.88 9.07 11.35
C ASP A 107 2.66 10.38 11.35
N GLU A 108 3.35 10.69 10.26
CA GLU A 108 4.12 11.92 10.14
C GLU A 108 3.24 13.15 10.24
N ASN A 109 2.02 13.08 9.71
CA ASN A 109 1.09 14.20 9.77
C ASN A 109 0.52 14.41 11.17
N GLU A 110 0.43 13.36 11.97
CA GLU A 110 -0.09 13.45 13.34
C GLU A 110 0.94 14.02 14.30
N SER A 111 2.18 13.83 14.01
CA SER A 111 3.24 14.35 14.86
C SER A 111 3.64 15.77 14.45
#